data_21045b6de7db89d0bbbe6236a90e0099
#
_entry.id   21045b6de7db89d0bbbe6236a90e0099
#
_cell.length_a   1.000
_cell.length_b   1.000
_cell.length_c   1.000
_cell.angle_alpha   90.00
_cell.angle_beta   90.00
_cell.angle_gamma   90.00
#
_symmetry.space_group_name_H-M   'P 1'
#
loop_
_entity.id
_entity.type
_entity.pdbx_description
1 polymer ?
#
loop_
_entity_poly.entity_id
_entity_poly.type
_entity_poly.pdbx_seq_one_letter_code
_entity_poly.pdbx_strand_id
1 'polypeptide(L)'
;MSLTEAIITYHDLLTDEIAAETQEQLDEGLRSRGLFFGDRPLCTVLRPRFLTPEQYSFMRHGIRPLLTAFEKISHAAVADREFRGQFGLFDWEESLIHVDPGYKVHAPLSRLDSFFVTDGDGLELKFTEYNAEVPAASAYNDVLNEVFFGLPAMGLFLRQYAIRPVPTRHSVLHVLLSAWKEYSGGTKGRKPQIAILDWQEVPTRSEFELFLQYFNSQGLECRIVDPRHVEYRNGALYDEDFRIDLIYKRVLITELIERCGLDGPVVQAVRNRDVCMINPFTCKLLYKKASLAVLSDERNARMFNGLESQAIRDHIPWTRVVEERT
;
A
#
# COMPACT_ATOMS: atom_id res chain seq x y z
N MET A 1 13.08 -26.48 14.38
CA MET A 1 12.82 -25.46 15.42
C MET A 1 11.51 -24.79 15.09
N SER A 2 10.55 -24.79 15.99
CA SER A 2 9.22 -24.24 15.75
C SER A 2 9.20 -22.71 15.95
N LEU A 3 8.21 -22.01 15.38
CA LEU A 3 8.01 -20.60 15.63
C LEU A 3 7.76 -20.30 17.11
N THR A 4 7.02 -21.19 17.79
CA THR A 4 6.74 -21.08 19.22
C THR A 4 8.03 -21.12 20.06
N GLU A 5 8.94 -22.04 19.76
CA GLU A 5 10.26 -22.09 20.42
C GLU A 5 11.05 -20.82 20.19
N ALA A 6 11.07 -20.30 18.95
CA ALA A 6 11.75 -19.04 18.64
C ALA A 6 11.15 -17.85 19.43
N ILE A 7 9.82 -17.78 19.55
CA ILE A 7 9.15 -16.73 20.34
C ILE A 7 9.48 -16.85 21.82
N ILE A 8 9.45 -18.06 22.38
CA ILE A 8 9.82 -18.31 23.78
C ILE A 8 11.29 -17.90 23.99
N THR A 9 12.20 -18.36 23.15
CA THR A 9 13.61 -17.98 23.24
C THR A 9 13.81 -16.46 23.21
N TYR A 10 13.08 -15.75 22.33
CA TYR A 10 13.18 -14.28 22.29
C TYR A 10 12.72 -13.64 23.61
N HIS A 11 11.63 -14.14 24.20
CA HIS A 11 11.14 -13.64 25.47
C HIS A 11 12.09 -13.97 26.63
N ASP A 12 12.72 -15.15 26.64
CA ASP A 12 13.69 -15.55 27.67
C ASP A 12 14.97 -14.69 27.63
N LEU A 13 15.32 -14.15 26.43
CA LEU A 13 16.42 -13.21 26.27
C LEU A 13 16.10 -11.81 26.82
N LEU A 14 14.83 -11.46 27.00
CA LEU A 14 14.38 -10.18 27.57
C LEU A 14 14.41 -10.25 29.12
N THR A 15 15.61 -10.45 29.71
CA THR A 15 15.81 -10.22 31.15
C THR A 15 15.53 -8.75 31.48
N ASP A 16 15.31 -8.41 32.74
CA ASP A 16 15.02 -7.03 33.16
C ASP A 16 16.06 -6.02 32.61
N GLU A 17 17.34 -6.38 32.66
CA GLU A 17 18.44 -5.54 32.13
C GLU A 17 18.38 -5.39 30.61
N ILE A 18 18.25 -6.50 29.88
CA ILE A 18 18.18 -6.47 28.40
C ILE A 18 16.89 -5.81 27.93
N ALA A 19 15.77 -5.98 28.62
CA ALA A 19 14.52 -5.34 28.31
C ALA A 19 14.59 -3.82 28.48
N ALA A 20 15.20 -3.34 29.57
CA ALA A 20 15.39 -1.92 29.82
C ALA A 20 16.29 -1.26 28.76
N GLU A 21 17.43 -1.88 28.43
CA GLU A 21 18.35 -1.40 27.41
C GLU A 21 17.69 -1.44 26.02
N THR A 22 16.96 -2.52 25.69
CA THR A 22 16.24 -2.66 24.42
C THR A 22 15.16 -1.59 24.26
N GLN A 23 14.42 -1.26 25.34
CA GLN A 23 13.41 -0.21 25.34
C GLN A 23 14.02 1.17 25.10
N GLU A 24 15.11 1.50 25.80
CA GLU A 24 15.82 2.77 25.64
C GLU A 24 16.31 2.96 24.20
N GLN A 25 16.96 1.93 23.64
CA GLN A 25 17.47 1.98 22.27
C GLN A 25 16.34 1.97 21.22
N LEU A 26 15.22 1.28 21.48
CA LEU A 26 14.03 1.35 20.62
C LEU A 26 13.47 2.77 20.59
N ASP A 27 13.26 3.39 21.75
CA ASP A 27 12.73 4.74 21.88
C ASP A 27 13.63 5.78 21.18
N GLU A 28 14.95 5.65 21.32
CA GLU A 28 15.92 6.49 20.63
C GLU A 28 15.89 6.24 19.10
N GLY A 29 15.84 4.98 18.69
CA GLY A 29 15.73 4.61 17.28
C GLY A 29 14.46 5.12 16.61
N LEU A 30 13.33 5.10 17.33
CA LEU A 30 12.06 5.65 16.84
C LEU A 30 12.13 7.18 16.69
N ARG A 31 12.69 7.89 17.69
CA ARG A 31 12.83 9.35 17.65
C ARG A 31 13.79 9.83 16.57
N SER A 32 15.00 9.28 16.54
CA SER A 32 16.04 9.71 15.60
C SER A 32 15.70 9.44 14.13
N ARG A 33 14.82 8.47 13.87
CA ARG A 33 14.41 8.10 12.50
C ARG A 33 13.01 8.58 12.12
N GLY A 34 12.33 9.34 12.99
CA GLY A 34 11.01 9.88 12.72
C GLY A 34 9.92 8.80 12.57
N LEU A 35 10.02 7.68 13.31
CA LEU A 35 9.06 6.57 13.25
C LEU A 35 7.84 6.85 14.11
N PHE A 36 7.06 7.85 13.69
CA PHE A 36 5.85 8.32 14.38
C PHE A 36 4.69 8.50 13.39
N PHE A 37 3.49 8.32 13.91
CA PHE A 37 2.25 8.72 13.25
C PHE A 37 1.66 9.87 14.07
N GLY A 38 1.83 11.10 13.59
CA GLY A 38 1.64 12.28 14.42
C GLY A 38 2.60 12.22 15.62
N ASP A 39 2.07 12.34 16.83
CA ASP A 39 2.84 12.28 18.08
C ASP A 39 2.98 10.86 18.66
N ARG A 40 2.36 9.86 18.02
CA ARG A 40 2.35 8.49 18.51
C ARG A 40 3.48 7.67 17.90
N PRO A 41 4.32 6.98 18.71
CA PRO A 41 5.34 6.09 18.18
C PRO A 41 4.71 4.92 17.43
N LEU A 42 5.32 4.49 16.34
CA LEU A 42 4.81 3.39 15.51
C LEU A 42 4.91 2.01 16.16
N CYS A 43 5.81 1.85 17.11
CA CYS A 43 6.04 0.60 17.79
C CYS A 43 6.18 0.83 19.30
N THR A 44 5.49 0.03 20.10
CA THR A 44 5.53 0.06 21.56
C THR A 44 5.81 -1.32 22.17
N VAL A 45 6.31 -2.25 21.34
CA VAL A 45 6.60 -3.62 21.76
C VAL A 45 8.05 -3.98 21.48
N LEU A 46 8.66 -4.78 22.35
CA LEU A 46 10.07 -5.16 22.23
C LEU A 46 10.33 -6.35 21.30
N ARG A 47 9.29 -7.08 20.92
CA ARG A 47 9.42 -8.22 20.02
C ARG A 47 8.72 -7.95 18.68
N PRO A 48 9.45 -8.07 17.54
CA PRO A 48 8.83 -8.00 16.24
C PRO A 48 7.97 -9.24 15.97
N ARG A 49 7.07 -9.16 15.00
CA ARG A 49 6.33 -10.34 14.54
C ARG A 49 7.23 -11.22 13.67
N PHE A 50 7.47 -12.44 14.12
CA PHE A 50 8.17 -13.46 13.36
C PHE A 50 7.18 -14.26 12.51
N LEU A 51 7.64 -14.70 11.34
CA LEU A 51 6.93 -15.60 10.43
C LEU A 51 7.89 -16.70 9.99
N THR A 52 7.39 -17.91 9.83
CA THR A 52 8.17 -18.97 9.18
C THR A 52 8.14 -18.81 7.65
N PRO A 53 9.09 -19.41 6.91
CA PRO A 53 9.04 -19.45 5.45
C PRO A 53 7.73 -20.06 4.91
N GLU A 54 7.19 -21.08 5.60
CA GLU A 54 5.95 -21.75 5.25
C GLU A 54 4.75 -20.81 5.39
N GLN A 55 4.67 -20.07 6.53
CA GLN A 55 3.62 -19.08 6.76
C GLN A 55 3.68 -17.95 5.72
N TYR A 56 4.87 -17.45 5.43
CA TYR A 56 5.06 -16.42 4.40
C TYR A 56 4.68 -16.94 3.00
N SER A 57 5.05 -18.18 2.70
CA SER A 57 4.67 -18.83 1.43
C SER A 57 3.16 -19.03 1.32
N PHE A 58 2.51 -19.47 2.40
CA PHE A 58 1.05 -19.61 2.45
C PHE A 58 0.34 -18.30 2.16
N MET A 59 0.73 -17.19 2.83
CA MET A 59 0.17 -15.87 2.56
C MET A 59 0.35 -15.45 1.08
N ARG A 60 1.54 -15.64 0.52
CA ARG A 60 1.81 -15.30 -0.88
C ARG A 60 0.96 -16.10 -1.87
N HIS A 61 0.73 -17.39 -1.60
CA HIS A 61 -0.10 -18.24 -2.46
C HIS A 61 -1.58 -17.85 -2.38
N GLY A 62 -2.09 -17.52 -1.21
CA GLY A 62 -3.47 -17.06 -1.05
C GLY A 62 -3.73 -15.69 -1.68
N ILE A 63 -2.76 -14.75 -1.59
CA ILE A 63 -2.91 -13.40 -2.11
C ILE A 63 -2.94 -13.34 -3.65
N ARG A 64 -2.10 -14.11 -4.33
CA ARG A 64 -1.94 -14.00 -5.79
C ARG A 64 -3.24 -14.19 -6.60
N PRO A 65 -4.02 -15.27 -6.39
CA PRO A 65 -5.29 -15.43 -7.09
C PRO A 65 -6.30 -14.32 -6.76
N LEU A 66 -6.28 -13.83 -5.50
CA LEU A 66 -7.15 -12.72 -5.09
C LEU A 66 -6.84 -11.42 -5.82
N LEU A 67 -5.56 -11.06 -5.97
CA LEU A 67 -5.17 -9.87 -6.75
C LEU A 67 -5.66 -9.96 -8.19
N THR A 68 -5.57 -11.16 -8.81
CA THR A 68 -6.13 -11.38 -10.15
C THR A 68 -7.65 -11.23 -10.17
N ALA A 69 -8.35 -11.74 -9.14
CA ALA A 69 -9.81 -11.61 -9.02
C ALA A 69 -10.22 -10.13 -8.82
N PHE A 70 -9.50 -9.36 -7.99
CA PHE A 70 -9.72 -7.91 -7.83
C PHE A 70 -9.54 -7.15 -9.15
N GLU A 71 -8.48 -7.42 -9.91
CA GLU A 71 -8.28 -6.79 -11.22
C GLU A 71 -9.41 -7.14 -12.20
N LYS A 72 -9.87 -8.39 -12.22
CA LYS A 72 -11.00 -8.80 -13.08
C LYS A 72 -12.27 -8.01 -12.79
N ILE A 73 -12.67 -7.90 -11.51
CA ILE A 73 -13.88 -7.14 -11.16
C ILE A 73 -13.72 -5.66 -11.43
N SER A 74 -12.52 -5.10 -11.26
CA SER A 74 -12.24 -3.71 -11.57
C SER A 74 -12.33 -3.42 -13.08
N HIS A 75 -11.73 -4.25 -13.91
CA HIS A 75 -11.85 -4.13 -15.37
C HIS A 75 -13.29 -4.32 -15.85
N ALA A 76 -14.01 -5.30 -15.30
CA ALA A 76 -15.43 -5.50 -15.62
C ALA A 76 -16.28 -4.29 -15.23
N ALA A 77 -16.03 -3.70 -14.05
CA ALA A 77 -16.75 -2.52 -13.60
C ALA A 77 -16.49 -1.28 -14.48
N VAL A 78 -15.26 -1.10 -15.01
CA VAL A 78 -15.00 -0.03 -15.97
C VAL A 78 -15.74 -0.26 -17.29
N ALA A 79 -15.81 -1.51 -17.76
CA ALA A 79 -16.43 -1.84 -19.03
C ALA A 79 -17.97 -1.90 -19.01
N ASP A 80 -18.56 -2.31 -17.89
CA ASP A 80 -19.99 -2.56 -17.75
C ASP A 80 -20.59 -1.72 -16.62
N ARG A 81 -21.52 -0.80 -17.00
CA ARG A 81 -22.19 0.11 -16.07
C ARG A 81 -23.12 -0.61 -15.09
N GLU A 82 -23.82 -1.67 -15.53
CA GLU A 82 -24.73 -2.43 -14.67
C GLU A 82 -23.93 -3.18 -13.60
N PHE A 83 -22.86 -3.85 -14.01
CA PHE A 83 -21.93 -4.51 -13.07
C PHE A 83 -21.31 -3.52 -12.09
N ARG A 84 -20.89 -2.34 -12.57
CA ARG A 84 -20.33 -1.26 -11.77
C ARG A 84 -21.27 -0.74 -10.69
N GLY A 85 -22.58 -0.81 -10.91
CA GLY A 85 -23.58 -0.43 -9.92
C GLY A 85 -23.42 -1.13 -8.56
N GLN A 86 -22.79 -2.34 -8.54
CA GLN A 86 -22.50 -3.08 -7.30
C GLN A 86 -21.49 -2.37 -6.38
N PHE A 87 -20.70 -1.42 -6.89
CA PHE A 87 -19.67 -0.71 -6.12
C PHE A 87 -20.20 0.55 -5.44
N GLY A 88 -21.39 1.04 -5.80
CA GLY A 88 -21.99 2.25 -5.21
C GLY A 88 -21.10 3.48 -5.35
N LEU A 89 -20.68 3.80 -6.58
CA LEU A 89 -19.88 4.99 -6.86
C LEU A 89 -20.71 6.26 -6.74
N PHE A 90 -20.09 7.36 -6.28
CA PHE A 90 -20.66 8.69 -6.39
C PHE A 90 -20.51 9.23 -7.82
N ASP A 91 -21.32 10.23 -8.21
CA ASP A 91 -21.29 10.80 -9.56
C ASP A 91 -19.90 11.30 -9.97
N TRP A 92 -19.16 11.92 -9.05
CA TRP A 92 -17.81 12.39 -9.31
C TRP A 92 -16.81 11.23 -9.49
N GLU A 93 -16.98 10.10 -8.76
CA GLU A 93 -16.16 8.89 -8.96
C GLU A 93 -16.46 8.29 -10.34
N GLU A 94 -17.73 8.18 -10.72
CA GLU A 94 -18.16 7.74 -12.07
C GLU A 94 -17.48 8.55 -13.19
N SER A 95 -17.31 9.86 -13.00
CA SER A 95 -16.67 10.72 -13.98
C SER A 95 -15.17 10.51 -14.15
N LEU A 96 -14.51 9.89 -13.15
CA LEU A 96 -13.06 9.71 -13.10
C LEU A 96 -12.58 8.28 -13.41
N ILE A 97 -13.41 7.27 -13.18
CA ILE A 97 -12.97 5.87 -13.36
C ILE A 97 -12.63 5.49 -14.82
N HIS A 98 -13.09 6.29 -15.78
CA HIS A 98 -12.79 6.09 -17.20
C HIS A 98 -11.52 6.80 -17.67
N VAL A 99 -10.85 7.55 -16.79
CA VAL A 99 -9.59 8.21 -17.11
C VAL A 99 -8.51 7.16 -17.29
N ASP A 100 -7.95 7.09 -18.51
CA ASP A 100 -6.87 6.15 -18.84
C ASP A 100 -5.59 6.49 -18.06
N PRO A 101 -5.12 5.61 -17.17
CA PRO A 101 -3.90 5.87 -16.40
C PRO A 101 -2.62 5.72 -17.23
N GLY A 102 -2.69 5.19 -18.43
CA GLY A 102 -1.54 4.89 -19.29
C GLY A 102 -0.79 3.61 -18.92
N TYR A 103 -1.33 2.80 -18.01
CA TYR A 103 -0.83 1.47 -17.64
C TYR A 103 -2.03 0.58 -17.21
N LYS A 104 -1.81 -0.75 -17.14
CA LYS A 104 -2.91 -1.72 -17.09
C LYS A 104 -3.52 -1.97 -15.72
N VAL A 105 -2.70 -1.95 -14.68
CA VAL A 105 -3.11 -2.38 -13.33
C VAL A 105 -3.84 -1.24 -12.62
N HIS A 106 -5.04 -1.49 -12.10
CA HIS A 106 -5.87 -0.46 -11.48
C HIS A 106 -5.50 -0.14 -10.00
N ALA A 107 -4.76 -1.04 -9.32
CA ALA A 107 -4.24 -0.78 -8.00
C ALA A 107 -2.83 -1.38 -7.85
N PRO A 108 -1.81 -0.83 -8.55
CA PRO A 108 -0.46 -1.39 -8.54
C PRO A 108 0.20 -1.36 -7.16
N LEU A 109 -0.16 -0.40 -6.31
CA LEU A 109 0.24 -0.35 -4.90
C LEU A 109 -0.98 -0.60 -4.02
N SER A 110 -0.92 -1.64 -3.19
CA SER A 110 -2.02 -1.98 -2.29
C SER A 110 -1.54 -2.67 -1.02
N ARG A 111 -2.38 -2.63 0.02
CA ARG A 111 -2.19 -3.33 1.28
C ARG A 111 -3.46 -4.09 1.62
N LEU A 112 -3.34 -5.38 1.82
CA LEU A 112 -4.42 -6.26 2.28
C LEU A 112 -4.32 -6.43 3.79
N ASP A 113 -5.28 -5.90 4.54
CA ASP A 113 -5.34 -6.09 5.98
C ASP A 113 -6.05 -7.40 6.30
N SER A 114 -5.45 -8.21 7.18
CA SER A 114 -5.91 -9.58 7.40
C SER A 114 -5.76 -10.05 8.83
N PHE A 115 -6.62 -10.97 9.23
CA PHE A 115 -6.39 -11.85 10.36
C PHE A 115 -5.63 -13.09 9.86
N PHE A 116 -4.50 -13.37 10.50
CA PHE A 116 -3.72 -14.56 10.26
C PHE A 116 -3.65 -15.37 11.55
N VAL A 117 -4.36 -16.49 11.56
CA VAL A 117 -4.49 -17.38 12.71
C VAL A 117 -3.67 -18.64 12.46
N THR A 118 -2.98 -19.09 13.50
CA THR A 118 -2.10 -20.25 13.47
C THR A 118 -2.42 -21.19 14.62
N ASP A 119 -3.73 -21.54 14.78
CA ASP A 119 -4.19 -22.41 15.85
C ASP A 119 -4.31 -23.86 15.37
N GLY A 120 -3.85 -24.78 16.25
CA GLY A 120 -3.91 -26.22 15.98
C GLY A 120 -3.12 -26.61 14.73
N ASP A 121 -3.72 -27.46 13.88
CA ASP A 121 -3.08 -28.06 12.70
C ASP A 121 -3.19 -27.20 11.44
N GLY A 122 -3.69 -25.96 11.52
CA GLY A 122 -4.02 -25.16 10.34
C GLY A 122 -3.49 -23.74 10.32
N LEU A 123 -3.33 -23.21 9.09
CA LEU A 123 -3.09 -21.80 8.82
C LEU A 123 -4.39 -21.20 8.26
N GLU A 124 -4.93 -20.19 8.91
CA GLU A 124 -6.10 -19.45 8.42
C GLU A 124 -5.74 -17.99 8.14
N LEU A 125 -6.12 -17.50 6.96
CA LEU A 125 -5.90 -16.15 6.50
C LEU A 125 -7.23 -15.56 6.02
N LYS A 126 -7.73 -14.51 6.66
CA LYS A 126 -8.97 -13.82 6.26
C LYS A 126 -8.68 -12.34 6.03
N PHE A 127 -8.95 -11.86 4.82
CA PHE A 127 -8.79 -10.46 4.46
C PHE A 127 -10.05 -9.66 4.82
N THR A 128 -9.85 -8.51 5.45
CA THR A 128 -10.94 -7.65 5.93
C THR A 128 -10.97 -6.29 5.26
N GLU A 129 -9.87 -5.93 4.60
CA GLU A 129 -9.75 -4.65 3.91
C GLU A 129 -8.73 -4.71 2.77
N TYR A 130 -9.07 -4.05 1.66
CA TYR A 130 -8.16 -3.83 0.55
C TYR A 130 -7.85 -2.35 0.41
N ASN A 131 -6.72 -1.92 0.96
CA ASN A 131 -6.24 -0.53 0.87
C ASN A 131 -5.61 -0.31 -0.52
N ALA A 132 -6.45 -0.09 -1.52
CA ALA A 132 -6.08 0.05 -2.93
C ALA A 132 -5.79 1.50 -3.34
N GLU A 133 -6.07 2.49 -2.49
CA GLU A 133 -5.94 3.90 -2.85
C GLU A 133 -4.60 4.49 -2.39
N VAL A 134 -4.32 4.49 -1.08
CA VAL A 134 -3.12 5.10 -0.48
C VAL A 134 -2.51 4.19 0.61
N PRO A 135 -2.02 3.00 0.27
CA PRO A 135 -1.43 2.11 1.27
C PRO A 135 -0.24 2.76 1.94
N ALA A 136 -0.24 2.77 3.28
CA ALA A 136 0.82 3.33 4.11
C ALA A 136 1.68 2.23 4.75
N ALA A 137 2.74 2.62 5.45
CA ALA A 137 3.65 1.85 6.28
C ALA A 137 4.79 1.12 5.57
N SER A 138 4.92 1.23 4.25
CA SER A 138 6.00 0.52 3.54
C SER A 138 7.40 1.05 3.88
N ALA A 139 7.58 2.38 4.00
CA ALA A 139 8.87 2.93 4.40
C ALA A 139 9.11 2.74 5.91
N TYR A 140 8.07 2.88 6.71
CA TYR A 140 8.14 2.63 8.14
C TYR A 140 8.58 1.19 8.45
N ASN A 141 8.03 0.19 7.74
CA ASN A 141 8.39 -1.21 7.95
C ASN A 141 9.90 -1.45 7.79
N ASP A 142 10.49 -0.93 6.72
CA ASP A 142 11.91 -1.16 6.45
C ASP A 142 12.80 -0.49 7.50
N VAL A 143 12.50 0.78 7.85
CA VAL A 143 13.30 1.52 8.83
C VAL A 143 13.11 0.98 10.24
N LEU A 144 11.89 0.52 10.59
CA LEU A 144 11.63 -0.15 11.87
C LEU A 144 12.39 -1.49 11.95
N ASN A 145 12.46 -2.26 10.86
CA ASN A 145 13.31 -3.45 10.82
C ASN A 145 14.79 -3.11 11.07
N GLU A 146 15.31 -2.03 10.45
CA GLU A 146 16.68 -1.57 10.69
C GLU A 146 16.91 -1.24 12.18
N VAL A 147 15.95 -0.59 12.85
CA VAL A 147 16.00 -0.34 14.29
C VAL A 147 16.05 -1.66 15.06
N PHE A 148 15.10 -2.58 14.81
CA PHE A 148 15.05 -3.86 15.51
C PHE A 148 16.32 -4.68 15.37
N PHE A 149 16.96 -4.69 14.18
CA PHE A 149 18.20 -5.41 13.96
C PHE A 149 19.40 -4.84 14.76
N GLY A 150 19.30 -3.59 15.22
CA GLY A 150 20.29 -2.95 16.09
C GLY A 150 20.06 -3.17 17.59
N LEU A 151 18.89 -3.70 18.01
CA LEU A 151 18.54 -3.81 19.42
C LEU A 151 19.30 -4.95 20.14
N PRO A 152 19.63 -4.79 21.45
CA PRO A 152 20.36 -5.79 22.22
C PRO A 152 19.70 -7.17 22.21
N ALA A 153 18.41 -7.26 22.48
CA ALA A 153 17.69 -8.53 22.46
C ALA A 153 17.75 -9.22 21.10
N MET A 154 17.63 -8.47 20.01
CA MET A 154 17.76 -8.98 18.66
C MET A 154 19.18 -9.47 18.36
N GLY A 155 20.21 -8.75 18.78
CA GLY A 155 21.61 -9.16 18.65
C GLY A 155 21.90 -10.51 19.31
N LEU A 156 21.32 -10.77 20.49
CA LEU A 156 21.41 -12.06 21.16
C LEU A 156 20.62 -13.15 20.42
N PHE A 157 19.43 -12.83 19.93
CA PHE A 157 18.59 -13.76 19.19
C PHE A 157 19.21 -14.21 17.87
N LEU A 158 19.86 -13.32 17.14
CA LEU A 158 20.56 -13.61 15.89
C LEU A 158 21.74 -14.57 16.02
N ARG A 159 22.25 -14.81 17.23
CA ARG A 159 23.27 -15.84 17.48
C ARG A 159 22.71 -17.27 17.37
N GLN A 160 21.38 -17.41 17.48
CA GLN A 160 20.70 -18.71 17.52
C GLN A 160 19.76 -18.90 16.31
N TYR A 161 19.21 -17.82 15.74
CA TYR A 161 18.23 -17.86 14.67
C TYR A 161 18.66 -17.03 13.47
N ALA A 162 18.55 -17.61 12.27
CA ALA A 162 18.71 -16.88 11.02
C ALA A 162 17.39 -16.24 10.63
N ILE A 163 17.33 -14.91 10.68
CA ILE A 163 16.16 -14.13 10.26
C ILE A 163 16.54 -13.09 9.20
N ARG A 164 15.57 -12.68 8.41
CA ARG A 164 15.73 -11.64 7.42
C ARG A 164 14.49 -10.72 7.39
N PRO A 165 14.65 -9.42 7.17
CA PRO A 165 13.54 -8.53 6.93
C PRO A 165 12.89 -8.81 5.57
N VAL A 166 11.64 -8.37 5.42
CA VAL A 166 10.95 -8.34 4.12
C VAL A 166 10.97 -6.89 3.63
N PRO A 167 11.82 -6.54 2.64
CA PRO A 167 11.95 -5.16 2.18
C PRO A 167 10.72 -4.72 1.39
N THR A 168 10.22 -3.53 1.69
CA THR A 168 9.01 -2.95 1.10
C THR A 168 9.26 -1.67 0.32
N ARG A 169 10.18 -0.78 0.75
CA ARG A 169 10.54 0.45 0.01
C ARG A 169 10.99 0.17 -1.41
N HIS A 170 11.84 -0.85 -1.58
CA HIS A 170 12.31 -1.27 -2.90
C HIS A 170 11.16 -1.74 -3.80
N SER A 171 10.20 -2.48 -3.25
CA SER A 171 9.03 -2.95 -3.99
C SER A 171 8.14 -1.79 -4.43
N VAL A 172 7.93 -0.78 -3.57
CA VAL A 172 7.20 0.45 -3.95
C VAL A 172 7.90 1.15 -5.11
N LEU A 173 9.20 1.40 -5.02
CA LEU A 173 9.95 2.04 -6.09
C LEU A 173 9.87 1.23 -7.40
N HIS A 174 10.02 -0.09 -7.32
CA HIS A 174 9.90 -0.97 -8.48
C HIS A 174 8.54 -0.83 -9.17
N VAL A 175 7.45 -0.78 -8.41
CA VAL A 175 6.10 -0.60 -8.94
C VAL A 175 5.94 0.77 -9.61
N LEU A 176 6.40 1.85 -8.96
CA LEU A 176 6.37 3.20 -9.51
C LEU A 176 7.09 3.27 -10.86
N LEU A 177 8.30 2.75 -10.93
CA LEU A 177 9.11 2.75 -12.17
C LEU A 177 8.56 1.80 -13.24
N SER A 178 7.90 0.71 -12.86
CA SER A 178 7.26 -0.21 -13.80
C SER A 178 6.04 0.44 -14.46
N ALA A 179 5.19 1.10 -13.69
CA ALA A 179 4.06 1.85 -14.21
C ALA A 179 4.52 3.04 -15.07
N TRP A 180 5.56 3.77 -14.65
CA TRP A 180 6.18 4.82 -15.46
C TRP A 180 6.68 4.30 -16.81
N LYS A 181 7.35 3.14 -16.82
CA LYS A 181 7.85 2.53 -18.05
C LYS A 181 6.72 2.19 -19.03
N GLU A 182 5.61 1.67 -18.52
CA GLU A 182 4.41 1.37 -19.33
C GLU A 182 3.77 2.65 -19.85
N TYR A 183 3.55 3.63 -18.97
CA TYR A 183 2.98 4.95 -19.26
C TYR A 183 3.78 5.70 -20.35
N SER A 184 5.11 5.72 -20.25
CA SER A 184 6.00 6.44 -21.15
C SER A 184 6.28 5.70 -22.47
N GLY A 185 5.65 4.55 -22.71
CA GLY A 185 5.90 3.72 -23.90
C GLY A 185 7.31 3.15 -23.97
N GLY A 186 7.97 3.00 -22.82
CA GLY A 186 9.31 2.43 -22.74
C GLY A 186 10.42 3.34 -23.24
N THR A 187 10.21 4.66 -23.24
CA THR A 187 11.23 5.67 -23.64
C THR A 187 12.53 5.41 -22.88
N LYS A 188 13.53 4.90 -23.59
CA LYS A 188 14.79 4.42 -23.00
C LYS A 188 15.50 5.54 -22.25
N GLY A 189 15.74 5.31 -20.97
CA GLY A 189 16.74 6.04 -20.18
C GLY A 189 16.27 7.29 -19.44
N ARG A 190 15.05 7.79 -19.63
CA ARG A 190 14.58 8.96 -18.88
C ARG A 190 14.02 8.53 -17.52
N LYS A 191 14.68 8.95 -16.46
CA LYS A 191 14.17 8.85 -15.09
C LYS A 191 13.08 9.89 -14.88
N PRO A 192 11.94 9.53 -14.22
CA PRO A 192 10.90 10.51 -13.88
C PRO A 192 11.34 11.41 -12.73
N GLN A 193 10.88 12.66 -12.73
CA GLN A 193 10.84 13.50 -11.55
C GLN A 193 9.58 13.15 -10.77
N ILE A 194 9.76 12.73 -9.50
CA ILE A 194 8.71 12.13 -8.68
C ILE A 194 8.18 13.14 -7.67
N ALA A 195 6.86 13.34 -7.64
CA ALA A 195 6.18 14.03 -6.55
C ALA A 195 5.51 13.02 -5.62
N ILE A 196 5.86 13.04 -4.32
CA ILE A 196 5.05 12.44 -3.27
C ILE A 196 3.97 13.45 -2.94
N LEU A 197 2.73 13.18 -3.38
CA LEU A 197 1.66 14.16 -3.37
C LEU A 197 0.71 13.93 -2.20
N ASP A 198 0.70 14.82 -1.23
CA ASP A 198 -0.25 14.87 -0.11
C ASP A 198 -0.27 16.25 0.54
N TRP A 199 -1.24 16.46 1.44
CA TRP A 199 -1.33 17.70 2.21
C TRP A 199 -0.10 17.86 3.12
N GLN A 200 0.28 19.10 3.37
CA GLN A 200 1.43 19.40 4.23
C GLN A 200 1.20 18.99 5.69
N GLU A 201 -0.07 19.02 6.13
CA GLU A 201 -0.50 18.81 7.52
C GLU A 201 -0.92 17.37 7.87
N VAL A 202 -0.42 16.35 7.14
CA VAL A 202 -0.82 14.96 7.39
C VAL A 202 0.06 14.25 8.43
N PRO A 203 -0.51 13.35 9.26
CA PRO A 203 0.25 12.63 10.28
C PRO A 203 1.25 11.61 9.71
N THR A 204 1.16 11.29 8.41
CA THR A 204 2.06 10.38 7.69
C THR A 204 3.28 11.07 7.06
N ARG A 205 3.47 12.36 7.31
CA ARG A 205 4.56 13.16 6.73
C ARG A 205 5.94 12.52 6.92
N SER A 206 6.20 11.94 8.08
CA SER A 206 7.48 11.26 8.36
C SER A 206 7.73 10.07 7.44
N GLU A 207 6.71 9.34 6.99
CA GLU A 207 6.89 8.27 5.98
C GLU A 207 7.34 8.85 4.63
N PHE A 208 6.84 10.03 4.27
CA PHE A 208 7.21 10.69 3.00
C PHE A 208 8.68 11.12 3.00
N GLU A 209 9.19 11.61 4.14
CA GLU A 209 10.61 11.93 4.31
C GLU A 209 11.51 10.69 4.14
N LEU A 210 11.07 9.54 4.66
CA LEU A 210 11.79 8.28 4.48
C LEU A 210 11.80 7.82 3.01
N PHE A 211 10.69 7.99 2.28
CA PHE A 211 10.65 7.72 0.84
C PHE A 211 11.48 8.72 0.05
N LEU A 212 11.40 10.01 0.38
CA LEU A 212 12.19 11.07 -0.25
C LEU A 212 13.69 10.76 -0.19
N GLN A 213 14.19 10.45 1.02
CA GLN A 213 15.59 10.06 1.22
C GLN A 213 15.94 8.81 0.42
N TYR A 214 15.06 7.80 0.43
CA TYR A 214 15.29 6.56 -0.29
C TYR A 214 15.33 6.77 -1.81
N PHE A 215 14.35 7.49 -2.40
CA PHE A 215 14.32 7.74 -3.84
C PHE A 215 15.52 8.56 -4.31
N ASN A 216 15.90 9.59 -3.55
CA ASN A 216 17.10 10.38 -3.83
C ASN A 216 18.38 9.52 -3.76
N SER A 217 18.50 8.60 -2.80
CA SER A 217 19.63 7.66 -2.70
C SER A 217 19.72 6.71 -3.91
N GLN A 218 18.60 6.45 -4.59
CA GLN A 218 18.54 5.66 -5.83
C GLN A 218 18.79 6.52 -7.10
N GLY A 219 19.16 7.79 -6.91
CA GLY A 219 19.43 8.73 -7.99
C GLY A 219 18.20 9.16 -8.78
N LEU A 220 17.06 9.31 -8.09
CA LEU A 220 15.81 9.85 -8.61
C LEU A 220 15.55 11.22 -7.97
N GLU A 221 15.20 12.21 -8.77
CA GLU A 221 14.73 13.48 -8.23
C GLU A 221 13.32 13.34 -7.65
N CYS A 222 13.15 13.68 -6.38
CA CYS A 222 11.89 13.56 -5.68
C CYS A 222 11.62 14.80 -4.83
N ARG A 223 10.35 15.22 -4.78
CA ARG A 223 9.86 16.26 -3.85
C ARG A 223 8.59 15.77 -3.15
N ILE A 224 8.34 16.26 -1.93
CA ILE A 224 7.05 16.14 -1.25
C ILE A 224 6.28 17.40 -1.59
N VAL A 225 5.11 17.22 -2.23
CA VAL A 225 4.37 18.30 -2.87
C VAL A 225 2.94 18.36 -2.31
N ASP A 226 2.48 19.56 -2.00
CA ASP A 226 1.09 19.82 -1.60
C ASP A 226 0.23 20.05 -2.86
N PRO A 227 -0.92 19.39 -3.00
CA PRO A 227 -1.81 19.57 -4.16
C PRO A 227 -2.28 21.01 -4.38
N ARG A 228 -2.26 21.87 -3.35
CA ARG A 228 -2.63 23.29 -3.44
C ARG A 228 -1.60 24.17 -4.14
N HIS A 229 -0.35 23.69 -4.24
CA HIS A 229 0.78 24.47 -4.77
C HIS A 229 1.14 24.08 -6.20
N VAL A 230 0.47 23.07 -6.78
CA VAL A 230 0.77 22.63 -8.15
C VAL A 230 0.05 23.47 -9.18
N GLU A 231 0.70 23.68 -10.32
CA GLU A 231 0.15 24.35 -11.49
C GLU A 231 0.21 23.43 -12.71
N TYR A 232 -0.91 23.33 -13.43
CA TYR A 232 -0.93 22.67 -14.72
C TYR A 232 -0.83 23.72 -15.83
N ARG A 233 0.30 23.71 -16.54
CA ARG A 233 0.59 24.69 -17.58
C ARG A 233 1.38 24.06 -18.73
N ASN A 234 1.08 24.48 -19.96
CA ASN A 234 1.81 24.04 -21.16
C ASN A 234 1.89 22.50 -21.31
N GLY A 235 0.84 21.77 -20.93
CA GLY A 235 0.80 20.31 -21.02
C GLY A 235 1.72 19.60 -20.04
N ALA A 236 2.00 20.20 -18.87
CA ALA A 236 2.77 19.57 -17.82
C ALA A 236 2.36 20.11 -16.43
N LEU A 237 2.57 19.28 -15.39
CA LEU A 237 2.31 19.62 -14.00
C LEU A 237 3.60 20.09 -13.34
N TYR A 238 3.54 21.15 -12.53
CA TYR A 238 4.68 21.76 -11.87
C TYR A 238 4.38 22.07 -10.40
N ASP A 239 5.42 21.94 -9.57
CA ASP A 239 5.53 22.56 -8.26
C ASP A 239 6.65 23.59 -8.37
N GLU A 240 6.30 24.89 -8.47
CA GLU A 240 7.22 25.99 -8.83
C GLU A 240 7.95 25.72 -10.16
N ASP A 241 9.25 25.42 -10.10
CA ASP A 241 10.15 25.07 -11.22
C ASP A 241 10.29 23.56 -11.44
N PHE A 242 9.83 22.76 -10.48
CA PHE A 242 9.94 21.30 -10.51
C PHE A 242 8.85 20.70 -11.39
N ARG A 243 9.23 20.16 -12.52
CA ARG A 243 8.30 19.44 -13.39
C ARG A 243 7.98 18.07 -12.79
N ILE A 244 6.71 17.75 -12.65
CA ILE A 244 6.24 16.47 -12.12
C ILE A 244 5.96 15.53 -13.29
N ASP A 245 6.75 14.47 -13.41
CA ASP A 245 6.54 13.41 -14.42
C ASP A 245 5.70 12.26 -13.86
N LEU A 246 5.91 11.95 -12.55
CA LEU A 246 5.25 10.86 -11.85
C LEU A 246 4.79 11.31 -10.47
N ILE A 247 3.51 11.05 -10.19
CA ILE A 247 2.90 11.26 -8.87
C ILE A 247 2.87 9.93 -8.11
N TYR A 248 3.59 9.84 -7.00
CA TYR A 248 3.29 8.88 -5.95
C TYR A 248 2.18 9.47 -5.07
N LYS A 249 0.94 9.14 -5.43
CA LYS A 249 -0.25 9.70 -4.77
C LYS A 249 -0.41 9.14 -3.36
N ARG A 250 -0.44 10.06 -2.39
CA ARG A 250 -0.69 9.75 -0.98
C ARG A 250 -1.97 10.45 -0.49
N VAL A 251 -2.40 11.50 -1.17
CA VAL A 251 -3.68 12.16 -0.92
C VAL A 251 -4.85 11.25 -1.32
N LEU A 252 -5.89 11.21 -0.49
CA LEU A 252 -7.15 10.55 -0.87
C LEU A 252 -7.81 11.30 -2.03
N ILE A 253 -8.31 10.59 -3.04
CA ILE A 253 -8.98 11.19 -4.18
C ILE A 253 -10.19 12.01 -3.73
N THR A 254 -10.94 11.53 -2.73
CA THR A 254 -12.07 12.27 -2.15
C THR A 254 -11.64 13.66 -1.68
N GLU A 255 -10.59 13.73 -0.85
CA GLU A 255 -10.06 15.00 -0.35
C GLU A 255 -9.48 15.87 -1.46
N LEU A 256 -8.82 15.27 -2.45
CA LEU A 256 -8.31 16.00 -3.61
C LEU A 256 -9.44 16.70 -4.36
N ILE A 257 -10.55 16.00 -4.59
CA ILE A 257 -11.70 16.56 -5.29
C ILE A 257 -12.43 17.60 -4.42
N GLU A 258 -12.62 17.34 -3.13
CA GLU A 258 -13.26 18.28 -2.21
C GLU A 258 -12.50 19.60 -2.07
N ARG A 259 -11.17 19.56 -2.03
CA ARG A 259 -10.33 20.74 -1.81
C ARG A 259 -9.87 21.44 -3.09
N CYS A 260 -9.63 20.70 -4.18
CA CYS A 260 -9.09 21.24 -5.42
C CYS A 260 -10.07 21.20 -6.61
N GLY A 261 -11.20 20.50 -6.47
CA GLY A 261 -12.23 20.37 -7.51
C GLY A 261 -11.91 19.33 -8.59
N LEU A 262 -12.96 18.99 -9.36
CA LEU A 262 -12.86 18.06 -10.51
C LEU A 262 -12.03 18.62 -11.68
N ASP A 263 -11.86 19.94 -11.73
CA ASP A 263 -11.07 20.64 -12.74
C ASP A 263 -9.75 21.17 -12.15
N GLY A 264 -9.34 20.64 -10.99
CA GLY A 264 -8.07 21.01 -10.36
C GLY A 264 -6.85 20.58 -11.20
N PRO A 265 -5.69 21.22 -11.00
CA PRO A 265 -4.49 21.01 -11.83
C PRO A 265 -4.06 19.55 -11.94
N VAL A 266 -4.08 18.80 -10.83
CA VAL A 266 -3.72 17.38 -10.80
C VAL A 266 -4.68 16.56 -11.65
N VAL A 267 -5.99 16.79 -11.51
CA VAL A 267 -7.03 16.06 -12.24
C VAL A 267 -6.92 16.34 -13.74
N GLN A 268 -6.72 17.61 -14.13
CA GLN A 268 -6.53 17.99 -15.53
C GLN A 268 -5.29 17.30 -16.13
N ALA A 269 -4.15 17.34 -15.45
CA ALA A 269 -2.91 16.71 -15.93
C ALA A 269 -3.05 15.20 -16.12
N VAL A 270 -3.74 14.51 -15.19
CA VAL A 270 -4.00 13.06 -15.30
C VAL A 270 -4.97 12.75 -16.44
N ARG A 271 -6.08 13.50 -16.58
CA ARG A 271 -7.05 13.33 -17.67
C ARG A 271 -6.42 13.52 -19.04
N ASN A 272 -5.49 14.47 -19.16
CA ASN A 272 -4.78 14.75 -20.42
C ASN A 272 -3.60 13.81 -20.69
N ARG A 273 -3.30 12.89 -19.75
CA ARG A 273 -2.13 12.01 -19.81
C ARG A 273 -0.78 12.76 -19.85
N ASP A 274 -0.69 13.89 -19.19
CA ASP A 274 0.52 14.70 -19.07
C ASP A 274 1.33 14.41 -17.81
N VAL A 275 0.79 13.57 -16.90
CA VAL A 275 1.46 13.07 -15.69
C VAL A 275 1.04 11.62 -15.41
N CYS A 276 1.99 10.79 -15.01
CA CYS A 276 1.71 9.43 -14.54
C CYS A 276 1.32 9.48 -13.06
N MET A 277 0.16 8.97 -12.67
CA MET A 277 -0.28 8.95 -11.26
C MET A 277 -0.52 7.53 -10.75
N ILE A 278 0.05 7.20 -9.61
CA ILE A 278 -0.05 5.88 -8.95
C ILE A 278 -0.54 6.09 -7.50
N ASN A 279 -1.66 5.52 -7.09
CA ASN A 279 -2.62 4.73 -7.85
C ASN A 279 -3.55 5.63 -8.67
N PRO A 280 -4.15 5.11 -9.78
CA PRO A 280 -5.01 5.87 -10.67
C PRO A 280 -6.41 6.08 -10.06
N PHE A 281 -7.26 6.88 -10.70
CA PHE A 281 -8.64 7.10 -10.22
C PHE A 281 -9.48 5.81 -10.16
N THR A 282 -9.23 4.85 -11.06
CA THR A 282 -9.90 3.55 -11.07
C THR A 282 -9.71 2.73 -9.78
N CYS A 283 -8.68 3.04 -8.98
CA CYS A 283 -8.46 2.37 -7.69
C CYS A 283 -9.65 2.56 -6.71
N LYS A 284 -10.50 3.57 -6.91
CA LYS A 284 -11.71 3.80 -6.10
C LYS A 284 -12.66 2.61 -6.13
N LEU A 285 -12.74 1.87 -7.23
CA LEU A 285 -13.51 0.62 -7.31
C LEU A 285 -13.03 -0.40 -6.27
N LEU A 286 -11.72 -0.56 -6.15
CA LEU A 286 -11.11 -1.57 -5.28
C LEU A 286 -10.97 -1.09 -3.82
N TYR A 287 -10.81 0.20 -3.60
CA TYR A 287 -10.73 0.81 -2.28
C TYR A 287 -12.03 0.64 -1.47
N LYS A 288 -13.18 0.68 -2.13
CA LYS A 288 -14.48 0.50 -1.46
C LYS A 288 -14.60 -0.93 -0.93
N LYS A 289 -15.06 -1.10 0.31
CA LYS A 289 -15.34 -2.44 0.89
C LYS A 289 -16.40 -3.22 0.10
N ALA A 290 -17.18 -2.55 -0.73
CA ALA A 290 -18.05 -3.18 -1.71
C ALA A 290 -17.29 -4.14 -2.64
N SER A 291 -16.00 -3.92 -2.92
CA SER A 291 -15.16 -4.84 -3.70
C SER A 291 -15.11 -6.25 -3.09
N LEU A 292 -15.05 -6.35 -1.75
CA LEU A 292 -15.12 -7.65 -1.04
C LEU A 292 -16.51 -8.29 -1.17
N ALA A 293 -17.57 -7.46 -1.15
CA ALA A 293 -18.92 -7.95 -1.37
C ALA A 293 -19.11 -8.50 -2.80
N VAL A 294 -18.59 -7.79 -3.81
CA VAL A 294 -18.62 -8.21 -5.21
C VAL A 294 -17.87 -9.53 -5.41
N LEU A 295 -16.69 -9.70 -4.80
CA LEU A 295 -15.93 -10.95 -4.86
C LEU A 295 -16.70 -12.14 -4.23
N SER A 296 -17.32 -11.92 -3.07
CA SER A 296 -18.01 -12.97 -2.32
C SER A 296 -19.46 -13.20 -2.77
N ASP A 297 -19.96 -12.49 -3.80
CA ASP A 297 -21.30 -12.66 -4.34
C ASP A 297 -21.34 -13.81 -5.34
N GLU A 298 -22.19 -14.80 -5.08
CA GLU A 298 -22.36 -15.98 -5.93
C GLU A 298 -22.81 -15.64 -7.37
N ARG A 299 -23.52 -14.51 -7.56
CA ARG A 299 -23.92 -14.03 -8.88
C ARG A 299 -22.71 -13.76 -9.79
N ASN A 300 -21.57 -13.41 -9.20
CA ASN A 300 -20.33 -13.08 -9.89
C ASN A 300 -19.39 -14.29 -10.05
N ALA A 301 -19.72 -15.47 -9.49
CA ALA A 301 -18.84 -16.64 -9.43
C ALA A 301 -18.30 -17.09 -10.80
N ARG A 302 -19.08 -16.91 -11.87
CA ARG A 302 -18.68 -17.27 -13.25
C ARG A 302 -17.50 -16.45 -13.81
N MET A 303 -17.14 -15.34 -13.17
CA MET A 303 -16.01 -14.50 -13.57
C MET A 303 -14.68 -15.10 -13.19
N PHE A 304 -14.66 -16.01 -12.23
CA PHE A 304 -13.46 -16.51 -11.58
C PHE A 304 -13.14 -17.95 -12.04
N ASN A 305 -11.85 -18.20 -12.23
CA ASN A 305 -11.37 -19.56 -12.44
C ASN A 305 -11.35 -20.35 -11.11
N GLY A 306 -11.01 -21.64 -11.18
CA GLY A 306 -11.02 -22.53 -10.01
C GLY A 306 -10.12 -22.07 -8.86
N LEU A 307 -8.92 -21.57 -9.17
CA LEU A 307 -7.96 -21.07 -8.16
C LEU A 307 -8.44 -19.77 -7.50
N GLU A 308 -8.97 -18.84 -8.30
CA GLU A 308 -9.54 -17.59 -7.81
C GLU A 308 -10.77 -17.84 -6.93
N SER A 309 -11.69 -18.72 -7.39
CA SER A 309 -12.88 -19.08 -6.63
C SER A 309 -12.53 -19.76 -5.31
N GLN A 310 -11.51 -20.61 -5.30
CA GLN A 310 -11.02 -21.23 -4.06
C GLN A 310 -10.46 -20.18 -3.12
N ALA A 311 -9.56 -19.31 -3.61
CA ALA A 311 -8.96 -18.25 -2.80
C ALA A 311 -10.01 -17.28 -2.22
N ILE A 312 -11.06 -16.94 -2.99
CA ILE A 312 -12.17 -16.12 -2.51
C ILE A 312 -12.89 -16.80 -1.34
N ARG A 313 -13.25 -18.09 -1.48
CA ARG A 313 -13.91 -18.85 -0.40
C ARG A 313 -13.05 -18.98 0.85
N ASP A 314 -11.75 -19.22 0.66
CA ASP A 314 -10.83 -19.49 1.76
C ASP A 314 -10.47 -18.22 2.52
N HIS A 315 -10.38 -17.08 1.82
CA HIS A 315 -9.73 -15.89 2.36
C HIS A 315 -10.62 -14.64 2.46
N ILE A 316 -11.75 -14.57 1.72
CA ILE A 316 -12.68 -13.44 1.80
C ILE A 316 -13.87 -13.82 2.67
N PRO A 317 -14.03 -13.20 3.84
CA PRO A 317 -15.23 -13.39 4.67
C PRO A 317 -16.50 -13.01 3.89
N TRP A 318 -17.61 -13.67 4.18
CA TRP A 318 -18.89 -13.29 3.62
C TRP A 318 -19.18 -11.81 3.87
N THR A 319 -19.34 -11.07 2.80
CA THR A 319 -19.49 -9.61 2.85
C THR A 319 -20.66 -9.21 1.98
N ARG A 320 -21.49 -8.26 2.46
CA ARG A 320 -22.63 -7.72 1.71
C ARG A 320 -22.73 -6.21 1.95
N VAL A 321 -23.18 -5.51 0.93
CA VAL A 321 -23.59 -4.11 1.06
C VAL A 321 -24.96 -4.11 1.75
N VAL A 322 -25.12 -3.25 2.75
CA VAL A 322 -26.41 -3.08 3.44
C VAL A 322 -27.24 -2.11 2.59
N GLU A 323 -28.35 -2.60 2.06
CA GLU A 323 -29.31 -1.82 1.28
C GLU A 323 -30.67 -1.84 2.00
N GLU A 324 -31.40 -0.72 1.93
CA GLU A 324 -32.81 -0.74 2.33
C GLU A 324 -33.55 -1.61 1.32
N ARG A 325 -34.14 -2.70 1.82
CA ARG A 325 -35.09 -3.48 1.01
C ARG A 325 -36.38 -2.68 0.93
N THR A 326 -36.66 -2.11 -0.24
CA THR A 326 -37.97 -1.57 -0.57
C THR A 326 -39.00 -2.70 -0.75
#